data_d2c8016c2c6d27dc5bea21fb51193805
#
_entry.id   d2c8016c2c6d27dc5bea21fb51193805
#
_cell.length_a   1.000
_cell.length_b   1.000
_cell.length_c   1.000
_cell.angle_alpha   90.00
_cell.angle_beta   90.00
_cell.angle_gamma   90.00
#
_symmetry.space_group_name_H-M   'P 1'
#
loop_
_entity.id
_entity.type
_entity.pdbx_description
1 polymer ?
#
loop_
_entity_poly.entity_id
_entity_poly.type
_entity_poly.pdbx_seq_one_letter_code
_entity_poly.pdbx_strand_id
1 'polypeptide(L)'
;MRVKSLLCVFFLLLMAGGVFAQVQTGSAYPKREFRAAWIQSVNGQFRGMPTEKLKQNLIGQLNSLQKAGINAIIFQVRPEADALYASRLEPWSRFLTGVQGKAPEPYWDPMQFMIDECHKRGMEFHAWINPYRTKTTLKSELA
;
A
#
# COMPACT_ATOMS: atom_id res chain seq x y z
N MET A 1 -15.98 -69.27 -28.16
CA MET A 1 -16.03 -68.59 -26.82
C MET A 1 -14.84 -67.61 -26.55
N ARG A 2 -13.71 -67.69 -27.21
CA ARG A 2 -12.50 -66.86 -26.87
C ARG A 2 -12.53 -65.40 -27.39
N VAL A 3 -13.23 -65.12 -28.49
CA VAL A 3 -13.26 -63.76 -29.08
C VAL A 3 -14.14 -62.81 -28.27
N LYS A 4 -15.24 -63.26 -27.69
CA LYS A 4 -16.11 -62.43 -26.85
C LYS A 4 -15.46 -61.99 -25.54
N SER A 5 -14.63 -62.85 -24.94
CA SER A 5 -13.85 -62.54 -23.74
C SER A 5 -12.74 -61.50 -24.05
N LEU A 6 -12.09 -61.56 -25.20
CA LEU A 6 -11.06 -60.58 -25.61
C LEU A 6 -11.67 -59.18 -25.83
N LEU A 7 -12.88 -59.12 -26.41
CA LEU A 7 -13.58 -57.85 -26.61
C LEU A 7 -13.97 -57.16 -25.29
N CYS A 8 -14.46 -57.96 -24.31
CA CYS A 8 -14.83 -57.42 -23.00
C CYS A 8 -13.59 -56.87 -22.26
N VAL A 9 -12.44 -57.56 -22.33
CA VAL A 9 -11.20 -57.10 -21.68
C VAL A 9 -10.69 -55.81 -22.34
N PHE A 10 -10.79 -55.69 -23.67
CA PHE A 10 -10.40 -54.50 -24.39
C PHE A 10 -11.31 -53.29 -24.07
N PHE A 11 -12.60 -53.52 -23.89
CA PHE A 11 -13.57 -52.47 -23.49
C PHE A 11 -13.34 -52.03 -22.04
N LEU A 12 -12.99 -52.95 -21.13
CA LEU A 12 -12.63 -52.62 -19.75
C LEU A 12 -11.33 -51.84 -19.64
N LEU A 13 -10.32 -52.12 -20.49
CA LEU A 13 -9.10 -51.37 -20.56
C LEU A 13 -9.28 -49.96 -21.14
N LEU A 14 -10.22 -49.78 -22.08
CA LEU A 14 -10.59 -48.45 -22.61
C LEU A 14 -11.32 -47.60 -21.58
N MET A 15 -12.13 -48.21 -20.69
CA MET A 15 -12.80 -47.50 -19.61
C MET A 15 -11.89 -47.14 -18.44
N ALA A 16 -10.80 -47.91 -18.22
CA ALA A 16 -9.80 -47.61 -17.19
C ALA A 16 -8.85 -46.46 -17.58
N GLY A 17 -8.77 -46.08 -18.89
CA GLY A 17 -8.01 -44.96 -19.37
C GLY A 17 -8.74 -43.60 -19.33
N GLY A 18 -9.99 -43.59 -18.90
CA GLY A 18 -10.82 -42.40 -18.86
C GLY A 18 -10.83 -41.75 -17.47
N VAL A 19 -10.53 -40.47 -17.54
CA VAL A 19 -10.85 -39.45 -16.51
C VAL A 19 -9.84 -39.36 -15.37
N PHE A 20 -8.59 -39.15 -15.68
CA PHE A 20 -7.91 -38.13 -14.90
C PHE A 20 -8.42 -36.77 -15.40
N ALA A 21 -9.58 -36.34 -14.94
CA ALA A 21 -9.92 -34.94 -14.94
C ALA A 21 -8.82 -34.27 -14.13
N GLN A 22 -7.85 -33.66 -14.80
CA GLN A 22 -6.98 -32.69 -14.15
C GLN A 22 -7.91 -31.60 -13.67
N VAL A 23 -8.29 -31.67 -12.39
CA VAL A 23 -8.74 -30.50 -11.67
C VAL A 23 -7.55 -29.56 -11.74
N GLN A 24 -7.55 -28.70 -12.76
CA GLN A 24 -6.74 -27.49 -12.69
C GLN A 24 -7.28 -26.71 -11.51
N THR A 25 -6.68 -26.95 -10.36
CA THR A 25 -6.70 -26.00 -9.26
C THR A 25 -5.89 -24.81 -9.71
N GLY A 26 -6.36 -24.11 -10.75
CA GLY A 26 -5.95 -22.78 -11.06
C GLY A 26 -6.23 -21.99 -9.79
N SER A 27 -5.17 -21.51 -9.14
CA SER A 27 -5.31 -20.63 -7.99
C SER A 27 -6.37 -19.60 -8.34
N ALA A 28 -7.54 -19.67 -7.69
CA ALA A 28 -8.63 -18.70 -7.86
C ALA A 28 -8.19 -17.30 -7.39
N TYR A 29 -7.01 -17.22 -6.82
CA TYR A 29 -6.42 -15.98 -6.32
C TYR A 29 -5.50 -15.38 -7.37
N PRO A 30 -5.56 -14.06 -7.60
CA PRO A 30 -4.66 -13.38 -8.50
C PRO A 30 -3.22 -13.61 -8.05
N LYS A 31 -2.31 -13.89 -9.01
CA LYS A 31 -0.87 -14.10 -8.73
C LYS A 31 -0.22 -12.89 -8.04
N ARG A 32 -0.84 -11.70 -8.15
CA ARG A 32 -0.46 -10.46 -7.47
C ARG A 32 -1.70 -9.88 -6.82
N GLU A 33 -1.79 -10.01 -5.51
CA GLU A 33 -2.84 -9.39 -4.71
C GLU A 33 -2.38 -8.00 -4.26
N PHE A 34 -3.24 -7.00 -4.40
CA PHE A 34 -3.01 -5.66 -3.84
C PHE A 34 -3.35 -5.67 -2.34
N ARG A 35 -2.33 -5.59 -1.51
CA ARG A 35 -2.44 -5.51 -0.05
C ARG A 35 -1.87 -4.18 0.41
N ALA A 36 -2.75 -3.22 0.66
CA ALA A 36 -2.36 -1.87 1.03
C ALA A 36 -2.61 -1.55 2.50
N ALA A 37 -1.78 -0.67 3.05
CA ALA A 37 -1.98 -0.07 4.35
C ALA A 37 -2.04 1.46 4.24
N TRP A 38 -2.92 2.08 5.04
CA TRP A 38 -3.09 3.52 5.12
C TRP A 38 -2.19 4.09 6.21
N ILE A 39 -1.43 5.14 5.87
CA ILE A 39 -0.65 5.94 6.82
C ILE A 39 -1.18 7.37 6.75
N GLN A 40 -1.85 7.80 7.80
CA GLN A 40 -2.39 9.16 7.91
C GLN A 40 -1.32 10.12 8.46
N SER A 41 -1.44 11.40 8.12
CA SER A 41 -0.56 12.47 8.62
C SER A 41 -1.19 13.35 9.70
N VAL A 42 -2.49 13.15 9.95
CA VAL A 42 -3.27 13.91 10.92
C VAL A 42 -3.23 13.31 12.34
N ASN A 43 -3.99 13.89 13.27
CA ASN A 43 -4.13 13.41 14.67
C ASN A 43 -2.81 13.47 15.49
N GLY A 44 -1.94 14.39 15.14
CA GLY A 44 -0.71 14.64 15.93
C GLY A 44 0.40 13.60 15.74
N GLN A 45 0.25 12.67 14.81
CA GLN A 45 1.25 11.60 14.61
C GLN A 45 2.65 12.13 14.24
N PHE A 46 2.73 13.25 13.52
CA PHE A 46 3.99 13.83 13.04
C PHE A 46 4.36 15.12 13.77
N ARG A 47 3.35 15.81 14.30
CA ARG A 47 3.48 17.14 14.86
C ARG A 47 4.49 17.19 16.00
N GLY A 48 5.47 18.09 15.88
CA GLY A 48 6.49 18.32 16.91
C GLY A 48 7.53 17.21 17.03
N MET A 49 7.51 16.23 16.12
CA MET A 49 8.52 15.18 16.09
C MET A 49 9.77 15.70 15.35
N PRO A 50 10.99 15.59 15.90
CA PRO A 50 12.21 15.89 15.18
C PRO A 50 12.30 15.09 13.88
N THR A 51 12.82 15.71 12.81
CA THR A 51 12.89 15.14 11.45
C THR A 51 13.45 13.72 11.44
N GLU A 52 14.59 13.50 12.09
CA GLU A 52 15.24 12.18 12.08
C GLU A 52 14.43 11.11 12.83
N LYS A 53 13.79 11.50 13.93
CA LYS A 53 12.89 10.61 14.67
C LYS A 53 11.65 10.25 13.84
N LEU A 54 11.09 11.21 13.09
CA LEU A 54 9.97 10.98 12.21
C LEU A 54 10.34 10.03 11.07
N LYS A 55 11.48 10.24 10.42
CA LYS A 55 12.00 9.32 9.39
C LYS A 55 12.18 7.90 9.91
N GLN A 56 12.82 7.75 11.08
CA GLN A 56 12.99 6.43 11.73
C GLN A 56 11.66 5.76 12.06
N ASN A 57 10.68 6.53 12.53
CA ASN A 57 9.34 6.03 12.81
C ASN A 57 8.67 5.51 11.54
N LEU A 58 8.70 6.27 10.46
CA LEU A 58 8.15 5.88 9.15
C LEU A 58 8.84 4.62 8.60
N ILE A 59 10.17 4.55 8.67
CA ILE A 59 10.93 3.34 8.31
C ILE A 59 10.50 2.13 9.14
N GLY A 60 10.33 2.30 10.44
CA GLY A 60 9.86 1.24 11.35
C GLY A 60 8.47 0.73 10.97
N GLN A 61 7.54 1.64 10.64
CA GLN A 61 6.21 1.28 10.15
C GLN A 61 6.29 0.49 8.84
N LEU A 62 7.06 0.97 7.85
CA LEU A 62 7.24 0.30 6.57
C LEU A 62 7.83 -1.09 6.72
N ASN A 63 8.84 -1.27 7.58
CA ASN A 63 9.43 -2.57 7.87
C ASN A 63 8.43 -3.55 8.49
N SER A 64 7.59 -3.07 9.40
CA SER A 64 6.55 -3.88 10.03
C SER A 64 5.47 -4.29 9.05
N LEU A 65 5.02 -3.36 8.20
CA LEU A 65 4.03 -3.61 7.16
C LEU A 65 4.55 -4.56 6.09
N GLN A 66 5.81 -4.41 5.66
CA GLN A 66 6.45 -5.35 4.73
C GLN A 66 6.50 -6.78 5.30
N LYS A 67 6.88 -6.93 6.57
CA LYS A 67 6.87 -8.24 7.26
C LYS A 67 5.48 -8.86 7.34
N ALA A 68 4.43 -8.03 7.43
CA ALA A 68 3.04 -8.47 7.40
C ALA A 68 2.53 -8.80 5.98
N GLY A 69 3.39 -8.69 4.95
CA GLY A 69 3.04 -9.00 3.57
C GLY A 69 2.31 -7.87 2.83
N ILE A 70 2.29 -6.66 3.37
CA ILE A 70 1.76 -5.47 2.69
C ILE A 70 2.71 -5.10 1.53
N ASN A 71 2.15 -4.82 0.36
CA ASN A 71 2.90 -4.50 -0.85
C ASN A 71 2.57 -3.12 -1.44
N ALA A 72 1.70 -2.34 -0.77
CA ALA A 72 1.37 -0.98 -1.17
C ALA A 72 1.12 -0.10 0.06
N ILE A 73 1.51 1.16 -0.03
CA ILE A 73 1.27 2.17 1.01
C ILE A 73 0.41 3.29 0.44
N ILE A 74 -0.67 3.62 1.14
CA ILE A 74 -1.51 4.77 0.86
C ILE A 74 -1.19 5.85 1.89
N PHE A 75 -0.36 6.82 1.51
CA PHE A 75 0.17 7.85 2.40
C PHE A 75 -0.56 9.18 2.23
N GLN A 76 -1.06 9.74 3.33
CA GLN A 76 -1.77 11.03 3.30
C GLN A 76 -0.79 12.18 3.11
N VAL A 77 -0.75 12.73 1.90
CA VAL A 77 0.19 13.80 1.52
C VAL A 77 -0.48 15.18 1.48
N ARG A 78 -1.81 15.24 1.36
CA ARG A 78 -2.61 16.47 1.34
C ARG A 78 -3.83 16.31 2.26
N PRO A 79 -3.64 16.53 3.57
CA PRO A 79 -4.74 16.36 4.54
C PRO A 79 -5.79 17.48 4.50
N GLU A 80 -5.35 18.72 4.25
CA GLU A 80 -6.18 19.93 4.11
C GLU A 80 -5.81 20.67 2.82
N ALA A 81 -6.02 21.97 2.72
CA ALA A 81 -5.46 22.80 1.66
C ALA A 81 -3.97 23.11 1.96
N ASP A 82 -3.19 22.08 2.17
CA ASP A 82 -1.77 22.11 2.57
C ASP A 82 -1.06 20.82 2.11
N ALA A 83 0.24 20.79 2.11
CA ALA A 83 1.02 19.69 1.54
C ALA A 83 2.11 19.17 2.49
N LEU A 84 2.35 17.85 2.45
CA LEU A 84 3.53 17.18 3.03
C LEU A 84 4.61 16.93 1.96
N TYR A 85 4.70 17.82 0.98
CA TYR A 85 5.68 17.81 -0.10
C TYR A 85 5.96 19.24 -0.54
N ALA A 86 7.08 19.43 -1.25
CA ALA A 86 7.43 20.74 -1.81
C ALA A 86 6.43 21.14 -2.89
N SER A 87 5.61 22.15 -2.62
CA SER A 87 4.60 22.68 -3.53
C SER A 87 4.80 24.16 -3.80
N ARG A 88 4.51 24.58 -5.03
CA ARG A 88 4.44 26.00 -5.40
C ARG A 88 3.03 26.57 -5.26
N LEU A 89 2.03 25.69 -5.05
CA LEU A 89 0.60 26.06 -5.04
C LEU A 89 0.02 26.04 -3.63
N GLU A 90 0.54 25.18 -2.74
CA GLU A 90 -0.02 24.96 -1.42
C GLU A 90 1.07 25.11 -0.35
N PRO A 91 0.70 25.64 0.84
CA PRO A 91 1.63 25.78 1.94
C PRO A 91 2.04 24.43 2.54
N TRP A 92 3.15 24.38 3.25
CA TRP A 92 3.51 23.24 4.08
C TRP A 92 2.44 22.96 5.14
N SER A 93 2.16 21.69 5.34
CA SER A 93 1.11 21.27 6.29
C SER A 93 1.53 21.52 7.73
N ARG A 94 0.59 22.09 8.51
CA ARG A 94 0.72 22.23 9.96
C ARG A 94 0.82 20.90 10.70
N PHE A 95 0.37 19.81 10.08
CA PHE A 95 0.49 18.46 10.66
C PHE A 95 1.92 17.96 10.67
N LEU A 96 2.79 18.53 9.85
CA LEU A 96 4.22 18.21 9.84
C LEU A 96 4.99 18.99 10.90
N THR A 97 4.88 20.33 10.86
CA THR A 97 5.72 21.22 11.67
C THR A 97 4.98 21.87 12.84
N GLY A 98 3.67 21.76 12.90
CA GLY A 98 2.81 22.45 13.85
C GLY A 98 2.32 23.81 13.38
N VAL A 99 2.92 24.38 12.33
CA VAL A 99 2.58 25.70 11.76
C VAL A 99 2.40 25.56 10.26
N GLN A 100 1.24 26.00 9.73
CA GLN A 100 1.00 26.01 8.29
C GLN A 100 1.97 26.97 7.58
N GLY A 101 2.45 26.55 6.42
CA GLY A 101 3.41 27.33 5.62
C GLY A 101 4.86 27.19 6.07
N LYS A 102 5.13 26.68 7.28
CA LYS A 102 6.50 26.46 7.76
C LYS A 102 7.07 25.17 7.19
N ALA A 103 8.17 25.28 6.42
CA ALA A 103 8.92 24.11 5.96
C ALA A 103 9.54 23.33 7.14
N PRO A 104 9.75 22.01 6.99
CA PRO A 104 10.46 21.23 7.99
C PRO A 104 11.93 21.64 8.08
N GLU A 105 12.50 21.56 9.29
CA GLU A 105 13.90 21.86 9.55
C GLU A 105 14.54 20.76 10.41
N PRO A 106 15.64 20.13 9.95
CA PRO A 106 16.26 20.32 8.64
C PRO A 106 15.29 20.03 7.49
N TYR A 107 15.50 20.71 6.34
CA TYR A 107 14.63 20.56 5.18
C TYR A 107 14.65 19.13 4.62
N TRP A 108 13.47 18.59 4.34
CA TRP A 108 13.24 17.33 3.63
C TRP A 108 11.84 17.31 3.03
N ASP A 109 11.63 16.43 2.07
CA ASP A 109 10.31 16.21 1.46
C ASP A 109 9.75 14.86 1.95
N PRO A 110 8.71 14.86 2.82
CA PRO A 110 8.12 13.64 3.34
C PRO A 110 7.54 12.72 2.27
N MET A 111 6.91 13.27 1.23
CA MET A 111 6.35 12.45 0.16
C MET A 111 7.45 11.77 -0.64
N GLN A 112 8.47 12.51 -1.06
CA GLN A 112 9.60 11.95 -1.80
C GLN A 112 10.32 10.87 -0.97
N PHE A 113 10.55 11.14 0.31
CA PHE A 113 11.16 10.18 1.22
C PHE A 113 10.33 8.87 1.29
N MET A 114 9.01 8.97 1.41
CA MET A 114 8.14 7.79 1.47
C MET A 114 8.11 7.02 0.15
N ILE A 115 8.15 7.71 -0.99
CA ILE A 115 8.28 7.07 -2.32
C ILE A 115 9.57 6.24 -2.36
N ASP A 116 10.70 6.84 -2.00
CA ASP A 116 12.00 6.19 -2.04
C ASP A 116 12.05 4.97 -1.09
N GLU A 117 11.54 5.12 0.13
CA GLU A 117 11.51 4.05 1.12
C GLU A 117 10.56 2.92 0.76
N CYS A 118 9.42 3.21 0.12
CA CYS A 118 8.52 2.18 -0.41
C CYS A 118 9.20 1.41 -1.55
N HIS A 119 9.78 2.10 -2.52
CA HIS A 119 10.42 1.48 -3.67
C HIS A 119 11.63 0.61 -3.27
N LYS A 120 12.45 1.03 -2.30
CA LYS A 120 13.54 0.21 -1.72
C LYS A 120 13.05 -1.14 -1.18
N ARG A 121 11.78 -1.22 -0.77
CA ARG A 121 11.14 -2.42 -0.22
C ARG A 121 10.31 -3.20 -1.24
N GLY A 122 10.29 -2.76 -2.51
CA GLY A 122 9.43 -3.34 -3.54
C GLY A 122 7.93 -3.10 -3.29
N MET A 123 7.58 -2.05 -2.54
CA MET A 123 6.21 -1.64 -2.25
C MET A 123 5.77 -0.53 -3.19
N GLU A 124 4.50 -0.54 -3.59
CA GLU A 124 3.89 0.58 -4.31
C GLU A 124 3.61 1.74 -3.37
N PHE A 125 3.71 2.96 -3.90
CA PHE A 125 3.33 4.19 -3.19
C PHE A 125 2.11 4.83 -3.85
N HIS A 126 1.09 5.12 -3.05
CA HIS A 126 -0.14 5.80 -3.46
C HIS A 126 -0.34 7.06 -2.62
N ALA A 127 -0.46 8.21 -3.28
CA ALA A 127 -0.72 9.48 -2.62
C ALA A 127 -2.20 9.62 -2.25
N TRP A 128 -2.48 9.82 -0.96
CA TRP A 128 -3.83 10.16 -0.51
C TRP A 128 -4.00 11.67 -0.43
N ILE A 129 -4.94 12.18 -1.20
CA ILE A 129 -5.27 13.61 -1.33
C ILE A 129 -6.72 13.83 -0.91
N ASN A 130 -6.97 14.85 -0.08
CA ASN A 130 -8.31 15.33 0.24
C ASN A 130 -8.60 16.61 -0.58
N PRO A 131 -9.13 16.52 -1.81
CA PRO A 131 -9.18 17.65 -2.74
C PRO A 131 -10.07 18.80 -2.26
N TYR A 132 -11.13 18.52 -1.52
CA TYR A 132 -12.11 19.52 -1.08
C TYR A 132 -12.01 19.91 0.39
N ARG A 133 -11.09 19.29 1.16
CA ARG A 133 -10.94 19.57 2.57
C ARG A 133 -10.01 20.75 2.77
N THR A 134 -10.55 21.85 3.32
CA THR A 134 -9.78 23.05 3.67
C THR A 134 -9.35 23.04 5.14
N LYS A 135 -10.16 22.44 6.03
CA LYS A 135 -9.89 22.30 7.47
C LYS A 135 -10.42 20.99 8.03
N THR A 136 -9.75 20.45 9.04
CA THR A 136 -10.24 19.31 9.84
C THR A 136 -10.99 19.73 11.07
N THR A 137 -10.90 21.01 11.48
CA THR A 137 -11.58 21.56 12.64
C THR A 137 -11.92 23.03 12.44
N LEU A 138 -13.09 23.45 12.94
CA LEU A 138 -13.51 24.85 12.92
C LEU A 138 -12.68 25.78 13.81
N LYS A 139 -11.93 25.22 14.76
CA LYS A 139 -11.11 25.99 15.71
C LYS A 139 -9.69 26.30 15.19
N SER A 140 -9.27 25.73 14.06
CA SER A 140 -7.95 26.04 13.50
C SER A 140 -8.01 27.29 12.65
N GLU A 141 -7.18 28.29 12.96
CA GLU A 141 -6.94 29.40 12.05
C GLU A 141 -6.06 28.94 10.90
N LEU A 142 -6.40 29.35 9.67
CA LEU A 142 -5.53 29.25 8.52
C LEU A 142 -4.56 30.43 8.57
N ALA A 143 -3.28 30.16 8.33
CA ALA A 143 -2.29 31.22 8.18
C ALA A 143 -2.49 32.01 6.90
#